data_a2480a1e441f98624db4c2734c7fce34
#
_entry.id   a2480a1e441f98624db4c2734c7fce34
#
_cell.length_a   1.000
_cell.length_b   1.000
_cell.length_c   1.000
_cell.angle_alpha   90.00
_cell.angle_beta   90.00
_cell.angle_gamma   90.00
#
_symmetry.space_group_name_H-M   'P 1'
#
loop_
_entity.id
_entity.type
_entity.pdbx_description
1 polymer ?
#
loop_
_entity_poly.entity_id
_entity_poly.type
_entity_poly.pdbx_seq_one_letter_code
_entity_poly.pdbx_strand_id
1 'polypeptide(L)'
;MRELPYGKAALSMLVLAVLSGAWIYSHPPTEEKATLRLWVFANTHYNAYKAALPAFEREHPGVKVDMQLVAGTAVTSRLLAAFWADLDVPDLVETEISSAGMFFRGPLKDIGFVDLTDRVRDSGLWDRMVRARFSPYMSRGRIFGLPHDVHPVMLAYRRDIFEKEGVDVSKIQTWDDFVRVGRMLTIPNKRYMLEMTDTDSSLFEYLLFQRGGGYFDPKGHCIFDNDICVDTMCWYVPLVAGPGKIGNSLGGGQILTKAVEDGYILCLVAPDWRTKFFELDIPRVAGKMALMPLPAFTPGGRRTSTWGGTMIGITKRSRHKDLAWELAKFLYVEKTQVSPRFRESNILPAAKDTWDDPAFNEPRPYWSNQRIGRLYAEVAPDVPYQYTSPFIITAKVKLGEALVECVLYYKKHGNHGFRPFVKRALKKSADEVRKLIERNPY
;
A
#
# COMPACT_ATOMS: atom_id res chain seq x y z
N MET A 1 0.40 -64.69 -45.63
CA MET A 1 0.67 -63.57 -44.68
C MET A 1 -0.44 -62.56 -44.85
N ARG A 2 -1.27 -62.39 -43.84
CA ARG A 2 -2.34 -61.39 -43.88
C ARG A 2 -1.66 -59.98 -43.86
N GLU A 3 -1.88 -59.24 -44.92
CA GLU A 3 -1.42 -57.82 -44.96
C GLU A 3 -2.17 -57.03 -43.86
N LEU A 4 -1.43 -56.30 -43.05
CA LEU A 4 -1.99 -55.42 -42.04
C LEU A 4 -2.80 -54.30 -42.72
N PRO A 5 -4.08 -54.06 -42.32
CA PRO A 5 -5.01 -53.20 -43.05
C PRO A 5 -4.62 -51.71 -43.08
N TYR A 6 -3.59 -51.30 -42.39
CA TYR A 6 -3.12 -49.90 -42.32
C TYR A 6 -1.67 -49.69 -42.79
N GLY A 7 -1.00 -50.69 -43.36
CA GLY A 7 0.35 -50.58 -43.87
C GLY A 7 1.47 -50.48 -42.84
N LYS A 8 2.71 -50.58 -43.31
CA LYS A 8 3.93 -50.57 -42.45
C LYS A 8 4.11 -49.22 -41.68
N ALA A 9 3.65 -48.10 -42.23
CA ALA A 9 3.74 -46.79 -41.60
C ALA A 9 2.92 -46.70 -40.29
N ALA A 10 1.74 -47.23 -40.26
CA ALA A 10 0.91 -47.25 -39.04
C ALA A 10 1.50 -48.14 -37.93
N LEU A 11 2.11 -49.28 -38.32
CA LEU A 11 2.82 -50.12 -37.36
C LEU A 11 4.07 -49.41 -36.80
N SER A 12 4.83 -48.70 -37.64
CA SER A 12 6.00 -47.90 -37.18
C SER A 12 5.61 -46.76 -36.25
N MET A 13 4.49 -46.07 -36.52
CA MET A 13 3.95 -45.02 -35.63
C MET A 13 3.49 -45.61 -34.27
N LEU A 14 2.84 -46.76 -34.28
CA LEU A 14 2.45 -47.42 -33.05
C LEU A 14 3.64 -47.86 -32.20
N VAL A 15 4.66 -48.43 -32.82
CA VAL A 15 5.92 -48.82 -32.14
C VAL A 15 6.63 -47.60 -31.57
N LEU A 16 6.72 -46.48 -32.32
CA LEU A 16 7.32 -45.25 -31.83
C LEU A 16 6.50 -44.65 -30.67
N ALA A 17 5.18 -44.68 -30.75
CA ALA A 17 4.30 -44.19 -29.67
C ALA A 17 4.45 -45.05 -28.40
N VAL A 18 4.54 -46.36 -28.52
CA VAL A 18 4.79 -47.27 -27.39
C VAL A 18 6.18 -47.07 -26.80
N LEU A 19 7.21 -46.94 -27.63
CA LEU A 19 8.57 -46.70 -27.17
C LEU A 19 8.73 -45.32 -26.51
N SER A 20 8.12 -44.27 -27.06
CA SER A 20 8.12 -42.95 -26.43
C SER A 20 7.30 -42.92 -25.16
N GLY A 21 6.16 -43.60 -25.12
CA GLY A 21 5.37 -43.77 -23.90
C GLY A 21 6.12 -44.53 -22.81
N ALA A 22 6.82 -45.59 -23.14
CA ALA A 22 7.66 -46.35 -22.21
C ALA A 22 8.86 -45.53 -21.73
N TRP A 23 9.45 -44.74 -22.61
CA TRP A 23 10.55 -43.84 -22.25
C TRP A 23 10.10 -42.72 -21.30
N ILE A 24 8.93 -42.10 -21.57
CA ILE A 24 8.32 -41.09 -20.69
C ILE A 24 7.95 -41.71 -19.32
N TYR A 25 7.43 -42.94 -19.33
CA TYR A 25 7.05 -43.65 -18.10
C TYR A 25 8.26 -44.06 -17.26
N SER A 26 9.37 -44.46 -17.90
CA SER A 26 10.63 -44.81 -17.22
C SER A 26 11.48 -43.61 -16.84
N HIS A 27 11.24 -42.46 -17.50
CA HIS A 27 11.88 -41.20 -17.23
C HIS A 27 10.79 -40.14 -17.01
N PRO A 28 9.98 -40.27 -15.92
CA PRO A 28 9.03 -39.20 -15.62
C PRO A 28 9.81 -37.92 -15.56
N PRO A 29 9.30 -36.82 -16.16
CA PRO A 29 9.94 -35.52 -15.96
C PRO A 29 10.11 -35.37 -14.46
N THR A 30 11.33 -35.17 -14.00
CA THR A 30 11.59 -34.72 -12.65
C THR A 30 10.93 -33.34 -12.57
N GLU A 31 9.64 -33.29 -12.22
CA GLU A 31 9.05 -32.08 -11.72
C GLU A 31 9.89 -31.76 -10.49
N GLU A 32 10.78 -30.79 -10.62
CA GLU A 32 11.36 -30.11 -9.47
C GLU A 32 10.17 -29.60 -8.69
N LYS A 33 9.75 -30.34 -7.66
CA LYS A 33 8.60 -29.94 -6.85
C LYS A 33 8.97 -28.62 -6.25
N ALA A 34 8.20 -27.56 -6.55
CA ALA A 34 8.35 -26.28 -5.90
C ALA A 34 8.39 -26.53 -4.39
N THR A 35 9.50 -26.18 -3.76
CA THR A 35 9.68 -26.33 -2.32
C THR A 35 8.87 -25.29 -1.57
N LEU A 36 8.77 -24.07 -2.13
CA LEU A 36 8.00 -22.94 -1.59
C LEU A 36 7.04 -22.39 -2.64
N ARG A 37 5.81 -22.11 -2.23
CA ARG A 37 4.80 -21.41 -3.04
C ARG A 37 4.61 -20.01 -2.49
N LEU A 38 4.68 -19.00 -3.37
CA LEU A 38 4.55 -17.59 -3.03
C LEU A 38 3.45 -16.94 -3.86
N TRP A 39 2.45 -16.31 -3.22
CA TRP A 39 1.50 -15.44 -3.90
C TRP A 39 1.88 -13.98 -3.71
N VAL A 40 1.93 -13.24 -4.82
CA VAL A 40 2.13 -11.79 -4.87
C VAL A 40 0.97 -11.14 -5.60
N PHE A 41 0.61 -9.90 -5.25
CA PHE A 41 -0.54 -9.23 -5.87
C PHE A 41 -0.16 -8.05 -6.78
N ALA A 42 1.06 -7.52 -6.65
CA ALA A 42 1.52 -6.37 -7.41
C ALA A 42 2.45 -6.80 -8.55
N ASN A 43 2.18 -6.34 -9.78
CA ASN A 43 3.05 -6.58 -10.93
C ASN A 43 4.50 -6.12 -10.71
N THR A 44 4.69 -4.98 -10.06
CA THR A 44 6.02 -4.44 -9.73
C THR A 44 6.80 -5.38 -8.81
N HIS A 45 6.13 -5.96 -7.80
CA HIS A 45 6.74 -6.94 -6.91
C HIS A 45 7.06 -8.25 -7.65
N TYR A 46 6.09 -8.75 -8.43
CA TYR A 46 6.27 -9.96 -9.21
C TYR A 46 7.50 -9.88 -10.12
N ASN A 47 7.63 -8.78 -10.88
CA ASN A 47 8.76 -8.61 -11.79
C ASN A 47 10.10 -8.51 -11.04
N ALA A 48 10.14 -7.76 -9.94
CA ALA A 48 11.34 -7.62 -9.13
C ALA A 48 11.78 -8.94 -8.49
N TYR A 49 10.82 -9.70 -7.94
CA TYR A 49 11.14 -10.99 -7.31
C TYR A 49 11.51 -12.05 -8.33
N LYS A 50 10.86 -12.08 -9.49
CA LYS A 50 11.24 -12.97 -10.59
C LYS A 50 12.73 -12.81 -10.99
N ALA A 51 13.25 -11.59 -10.93
CA ALA A 51 14.66 -11.32 -11.17
C ALA A 51 15.56 -11.77 -10.00
N ALA A 52 15.05 -11.70 -8.76
CA ALA A 52 15.80 -12.01 -7.54
C ALA A 52 15.85 -13.51 -7.19
N LEU A 53 14.76 -14.25 -7.43
CA LEU A 53 14.61 -15.66 -7.02
C LEU A 53 15.73 -16.59 -7.49
N PRO A 54 16.32 -16.47 -8.70
CA PRO A 54 17.46 -17.30 -9.10
C PRO A 54 18.68 -17.17 -8.19
N ALA A 55 18.88 -16.02 -7.51
CA ALA A 55 19.95 -15.87 -6.54
C ALA A 55 19.63 -16.67 -5.25
N PHE A 56 18.42 -16.55 -4.74
CA PHE A 56 17.97 -17.32 -3.58
C PHE A 56 18.07 -18.83 -3.83
N GLU A 57 17.64 -19.31 -4.99
CA GLU A 57 17.71 -20.75 -5.34
C GLU A 57 19.15 -21.26 -5.46
N ARG A 58 20.10 -20.43 -5.88
CA ARG A 58 21.53 -20.78 -5.88
C ARG A 58 22.11 -20.89 -4.46
N GLU A 59 21.69 -20.02 -3.56
CA GLU A 59 22.11 -20.04 -2.14
C GLU A 59 21.49 -21.20 -1.35
N HIS A 60 20.36 -21.75 -1.86
CA HIS A 60 19.61 -22.86 -1.26
C HIS A 60 19.47 -24.03 -2.25
N PRO A 61 20.54 -24.83 -2.48
CA PRO A 61 20.50 -25.93 -3.44
C PRO A 61 19.35 -26.90 -3.17
N GLY A 62 18.60 -27.26 -4.21
CA GLY A 62 17.43 -28.14 -4.12
C GLY A 62 16.12 -27.43 -3.77
N VAL A 63 16.15 -26.12 -3.55
CA VAL A 63 14.96 -25.30 -3.34
C VAL A 63 14.51 -24.69 -4.66
N LYS A 64 13.17 -24.72 -4.89
CA LYS A 64 12.51 -23.97 -5.95
C LYS A 64 11.39 -23.12 -5.35
N VAL A 65 11.13 -21.97 -5.96
CA VAL A 65 10.05 -21.08 -5.57
C VAL A 65 9.05 -20.95 -6.72
N ASP A 66 7.84 -21.47 -6.52
CA ASP A 66 6.70 -21.26 -7.42
C ASP A 66 6.00 -19.95 -7.01
N MET A 67 6.25 -18.89 -7.77
CA MET A 67 5.67 -17.59 -7.51
C MET A 67 4.52 -17.30 -8.48
N GLN A 68 3.36 -16.96 -7.94
CA GLN A 68 2.15 -16.67 -8.69
C GLN A 68 1.68 -15.23 -8.46
N LEU A 69 1.36 -14.54 -9.56
CA LEU A 69 0.69 -13.25 -9.53
C LEU A 69 -0.82 -13.46 -9.39
N VAL A 70 -1.41 -13.04 -8.27
CA VAL A 70 -2.83 -13.22 -7.96
C VAL A 70 -3.43 -11.86 -7.61
N ALA A 71 -4.52 -11.46 -8.27
CA ALA A 71 -5.17 -10.17 -7.98
C ALA A 71 -5.48 -10.02 -6.47
N GLY A 72 -5.22 -8.85 -5.89
CA GLY A 72 -5.31 -8.63 -4.43
C GLY A 72 -6.67 -9.00 -3.82
N THR A 73 -7.77 -8.72 -4.52
CA THR A 73 -9.13 -9.14 -4.10
C THR A 73 -9.27 -10.66 -4.09
N ALA A 74 -8.67 -11.36 -5.06
CA ALA A 74 -8.67 -12.82 -5.14
C ALA A 74 -7.76 -13.43 -4.06
N VAL A 75 -6.61 -12.84 -3.76
CA VAL A 75 -5.77 -13.23 -2.62
C VAL A 75 -6.60 -13.21 -1.34
N THR A 76 -7.24 -12.07 -1.05
CA THR A 76 -8.05 -11.90 0.16
C THR A 76 -9.16 -12.94 0.25
N SER A 77 -9.97 -13.10 -0.81
CA SER A 77 -11.11 -14.03 -0.81
C SER A 77 -10.67 -15.49 -0.67
N ARG A 78 -9.63 -15.90 -1.42
CA ARG A 78 -9.11 -17.27 -1.39
C ARG A 78 -8.50 -17.62 -0.03
N LEU A 79 -7.71 -16.72 0.56
CA LEU A 79 -7.09 -16.95 1.87
C LEU A 79 -8.15 -17.03 2.98
N LEU A 80 -9.14 -16.13 2.99
CA LEU A 80 -10.21 -16.19 3.98
C LEU A 80 -10.95 -17.53 3.88
N ALA A 81 -11.35 -17.93 2.68
CA ALA A 81 -12.01 -19.22 2.47
C ALA A 81 -11.13 -20.39 2.88
N ALA A 82 -9.85 -20.36 2.51
CA ALA A 82 -8.92 -21.46 2.79
C ALA A 82 -8.60 -21.59 4.28
N PHE A 83 -8.43 -20.49 5.00
CA PHE A 83 -8.21 -20.52 6.46
C PHE A 83 -9.45 -21.05 7.21
N TRP A 84 -10.66 -20.76 6.71
CA TRP A 84 -11.90 -21.24 7.29
C TRP A 84 -12.20 -22.72 6.99
N ALA A 85 -12.03 -23.13 5.75
CA ALA A 85 -12.41 -24.44 5.26
C ALA A 85 -11.26 -25.46 5.24
N ASP A 86 -10.14 -25.15 5.87
CA ASP A 86 -8.93 -25.99 5.91
C ASP A 86 -8.41 -26.39 4.52
N LEU A 87 -8.53 -25.49 3.53
CA LEU A 87 -8.08 -25.72 2.17
C LEU A 87 -6.57 -25.45 2.03
N ASP A 88 -6.02 -25.89 0.90
CA ASP A 88 -4.62 -25.67 0.55
C ASP A 88 -4.30 -24.17 0.36
N VAL A 89 -3.14 -23.75 0.87
CA VAL A 89 -2.63 -22.37 0.81
C VAL A 89 -1.15 -22.39 0.44
N PRO A 90 -0.60 -21.32 -0.16
CA PRO A 90 0.83 -21.19 -0.38
C PRO A 90 1.59 -21.05 0.94
N ASP A 91 2.92 -21.20 0.89
CA ASP A 91 3.79 -21.05 2.06
C ASP A 91 3.90 -19.58 2.49
N LEU A 92 4.01 -18.66 1.50
CA LEU A 92 4.09 -17.22 1.71
C LEU A 92 3.03 -16.51 0.89
N VAL A 93 2.51 -15.42 1.44
CA VAL A 93 1.53 -14.57 0.76
C VAL A 93 1.81 -13.11 1.04
N GLU A 94 1.82 -12.31 -0.03
CA GLU A 94 1.71 -10.87 0.10
C GLU A 94 0.25 -10.44 0.26
N THR A 95 -0.01 -9.60 1.25
CA THR A 95 -1.31 -8.96 1.44
C THR A 95 -1.17 -7.46 1.56
N GLU A 96 -2.13 -6.74 0.99
CA GLU A 96 -2.17 -5.29 1.05
C GLU A 96 -2.77 -4.84 2.40
N ILE A 97 -2.29 -3.73 2.93
CA ILE A 97 -2.63 -3.18 4.26
C ILE A 97 -4.14 -3.01 4.48
N SER A 98 -4.90 -2.67 3.44
CA SER A 98 -6.35 -2.46 3.54
C SER A 98 -7.11 -3.73 3.87
N SER A 99 -6.53 -4.91 3.60
CA SER A 99 -7.16 -6.21 3.85
C SER A 99 -6.46 -7.03 4.94
N ALA A 100 -5.23 -6.68 5.32
CA ALA A 100 -4.43 -7.47 6.26
C ALA A 100 -5.16 -7.76 7.59
N GLY A 101 -5.87 -6.76 8.14
CA GLY A 101 -6.63 -6.91 9.37
C GLY A 101 -7.71 -7.99 9.33
N MET A 102 -8.28 -8.26 8.16
CA MET A 102 -9.36 -9.26 8.01
C MET A 102 -8.90 -10.68 8.38
N PHE A 103 -7.60 -10.96 8.24
CA PHE A 103 -7.01 -12.26 8.57
C PHE A 103 -6.76 -12.47 10.07
N PHE A 104 -6.88 -11.40 10.90
CA PHE A 104 -6.59 -11.45 12.34
C PHE A 104 -7.84 -11.71 13.18
N ARG A 105 -8.87 -12.28 12.58
CA ARG A 105 -10.12 -12.66 13.22
C ARG A 105 -9.95 -13.95 14.03
N GLY A 106 -10.67 -14.05 15.15
CA GLY A 106 -10.68 -15.23 16.01
C GLY A 106 -9.55 -15.22 17.06
N PRO A 107 -9.43 -16.27 17.88
CA PRO A 107 -8.35 -16.44 18.82
C PRO A 107 -6.97 -16.41 18.13
N LEU A 108 -5.92 -15.93 18.81
CA LEU A 108 -4.56 -15.85 18.24
C LEU A 108 -4.07 -17.20 17.66
N LYS A 109 -4.45 -18.31 18.29
CA LYS A 109 -4.10 -19.66 17.82
C LYS A 109 -4.74 -20.01 16.47
N ASP A 110 -5.85 -19.36 16.10
CA ASP A 110 -6.62 -19.68 14.90
C ASP A 110 -6.29 -18.72 13.72
N ILE A 111 -5.48 -17.69 13.95
CA ILE A 111 -4.96 -16.84 12.87
C ILE A 111 -4.15 -17.72 11.91
N GLY A 112 -4.48 -17.67 10.60
CA GLY A 112 -3.88 -18.55 9.58
C GLY A 112 -2.40 -18.29 9.26
N PHE A 113 -1.85 -17.15 9.74
CA PHE A 113 -0.44 -16.80 9.62
C PHE A 113 0.37 -17.21 10.85
N VAL A 114 1.66 -17.48 10.65
CA VAL A 114 2.64 -17.74 11.72
C VAL A 114 2.85 -16.46 12.53
N ASP A 115 2.90 -16.58 13.84
CA ASP A 115 3.39 -15.51 14.73
C ASP A 115 4.90 -15.32 14.50
N LEU A 116 5.28 -14.18 13.98
CA LEU A 116 6.66 -13.81 13.64
C LEU A 116 7.33 -12.96 14.74
N THR A 117 6.65 -12.74 15.88
CA THR A 117 7.11 -11.80 16.91
C THR A 117 8.53 -12.10 17.38
N ASP A 118 8.79 -13.34 17.75
CA ASP A 118 10.10 -13.73 18.25
C ASP A 118 11.15 -13.70 17.12
N ARG A 119 10.81 -14.20 15.92
CA ARG A 119 11.71 -14.15 14.76
C ARG A 119 12.14 -12.71 14.41
N VAL A 120 11.20 -11.77 14.44
CA VAL A 120 11.47 -10.34 14.16
C VAL A 120 12.38 -9.73 15.25
N ARG A 121 12.17 -10.08 16.50
CA ARG A 121 12.97 -9.58 17.62
C ARG A 121 14.37 -10.20 17.66
N ASP A 122 14.46 -11.51 17.59
CA ASP A 122 15.72 -12.26 17.67
C ASP A 122 16.65 -11.96 16.48
N SER A 123 16.09 -11.68 15.30
CA SER A 123 16.87 -11.25 14.14
C SER A 123 17.23 -9.75 14.14
N GLY A 124 16.83 -8.98 15.14
CA GLY A 124 17.07 -7.55 15.25
C GLY A 124 16.25 -6.69 14.24
N LEU A 125 15.33 -7.29 13.50
CA LEU A 125 14.54 -6.58 12.47
C LEU A 125 13.61 -5.52 13.08
N TRP A 126 13.17 -5.71 14.33
CA TRP A 126 12.37 -4.69 15.03
C TRP A 126 13.06 -3.33 15.11
N ASP A 127 14.38 -3.30 15.28
CA ASP A 127 15.16 -2.07 15.39
C ASP A 127 15.72 -1.60 14.04
N ARG A 128 16.00 -2.52 13.13
CA ARG A 128 16.48 -2.21 11.78
C ARG A 128 15.40 -1.60 10.89
N MET A 129 14.14 -1.98 11.10
CA MET A 129 13.02 -1.51 10.27
C MET A 129 12.30 -0.31 10.90
N VAL A 130 11.48 0.37 10.12
CA VAL A 130 10.59 1.42 10.63
C VAL A 130 9.49 0.78 11.45
N ARG A 131 9.57 0.91 12.78
CA ARG A 131 8.67 0.21 13.73
C ARG A 131 7.19 0.47 13.48
N ALA A 132 6.83 1.69 13.07
CA ALA A 132 5.46 2.02 12.78
C ALA A 132 4.84 1.12 11.69
N ARG A 133 5.66 0.57 10.79
CA ARG A 133 5.19 -0.27 9.68
C ARG A 133 4.79 -1.69 10.09
N PHE A 134 5.17 -2.14 11.28
CA PHE A 134 4.63 -3.38 11.83
C PHE A 134 3.19 -3.22 12.32
N SER A 135 2.79 -2.02 12.76
CA SER A 135 1.48 -1.81 13.42
C SER A 135 0.25 -2.31 12.63
N PRO A 136 0.15 -2.18 11.30
CA PRO A 136 -1.00 -2.70 10.55
C PRO A 136 -0.98 -4.22 10.38
N TYR A 137 0.14 -4.88 10.69
CA TYR A 137 0.34 -6.33 10.57
C TYR A 137 0.45 -7.01 11.93
N MET A 138 0.04 -6.29 12.97
CA MET A 138 -0.01 -6.78 14.34
C MET A 138 -1.45 -6.97 14.79
N SER A 139 -1.65 -7.96 15.64
CA SER A 139 -2.90 -8.15 16.39
C SER A 139 -2.55 -8.58 17.81
N ARG A 140 -3.16 -7.90 18.79
CA ARG A 140 -3.00 -8.23 20.24
C ARG A 140 -1.54 -8.41 20.64
N GLY A 141 -0.66 -7.52 20.16
CA GLY A 141 0.78 -7.49 20.47
C GLY A 141 1.65 -8.51 19.73
N ARG A 142 1.07 -9.29 18.79
CA ARG A 142 1.78 -10.27 17.98
C ARG A 142 1.91 -9.80 16.54
N ILE A 143 3.02 -10.13 15.87
CA ILE A 143 3.36 -9.76 14.50
C ILE A 143 3.04 -10.95 13.59
N PHE A 144 2.24 -10.73 12.54
CA PHE A 144 1.82 -11.77 11.59
C PHE A 144 2.34 -11.55 10.16
N GLY A 145 3.04 -10.47 9.92
CA GLY A 145 3.65 -10.17 8.62
C GLY A 145 4.87 -9.27 8.73
N LEU A 146 5.83 -9.50 7.84
CA LEU A 146 7.00 -8.65 7.67
C LEU A 146 6.64 -7.50 6.74
N PRO A 147 6.82 -6.22 7.11
CA PRO A 147 6.51 -5.09 6.24
C PRO A 147 7.49 -4.99 5.06
N HIS A 148 6.97 -4.76 3.86
CA HIS A 148 7.75 -4.56 2.65
C HIS A 148 8.33 -3.14 2.54
N ASP A 149 7.57 -2.14 2.95
CA ASP A 149 7.70 -0.74 2.56
C ASP A 149 7.36 0.23 3.71
N VAL A 150 7.71 1.51 3.52
CA VAL A 150 7.34 2.57 4.47
C VAL A 150 6.16 3.40 3.96
N HIS A 151 6.15 3.73 2.69
CA HIS A 151 5.17 4.60 2.03
C HIS A 151 4.97 5.94 2.73
N PRO A 152 6.07 6.71 2.96
CA PRO A 152 5.94 8.07 3.48
C PRO A 152 5.16 8.91 2.47
N VAL A 153 4.29 9.79 2.96
CA VAL A 153 3.49 10.68 2.10
C VAL A 153 4.11 12.06 2.03
N MET A 154 4.27 12.55 0.81
CA MET A 154 4.65 13.92 0.46
C MET A 154 3.58 14.55 -0.44
N LEU A 155 3.76 15.79 -0.86
CA LEU A 155 3.01 16.43 -1.94
C LEU A 155 3.88 16.53 -3.19
N ALA A 156 3.38 16.02 -4.31
CA ALA A 156 3.89 16.36 -5.63
C ALA A 156 3.22 17.65 -6.11
N TYR A 157 3.97 18.57 -6.69
CA TYR A 157 3.43 19.83 -7.17
C TYR A 157 3.99 20.24 -8.53
N ARG A 158 3.25 21.04 -9.28
CA ARG A 158 3.67 21.65 -10.55
C ARG A 158 4.64 22.79 -10.28
N ARG A 159 5.94 22.44 -10.20
CA ARG A 159 7.01 23.38 -9.90
C ARG A 159 7.04 24.56 -10.87
N ASP A 160 6.91 24.30 -12.17
CA ASP A 160 6.89 25.32 -13.21
C ASP A 160 5.79 26.38 -13.01
N ILE A 161 4.60 25.95 -12.53
CA ILE A 161 3.49 26.88 -12.26
C ILE A 161 3.77 27.65 -10.95
N PHE A 162 4.24 26.98 -9.90
CA PHE A 162 4.58 27.65 -8.64
C PHE A 162 5.65 28.73 -8.82
N GLU A 163 6.72 28.44 -9.58
CA GLU A 163 7.77 29.39 -9.91
C GLU A 163 7.22 30.58 -10.72
N LYS A 164 6.38 30.30 -11.72
CA LYS A 164 5.71 31.34 -12.54
C LYS A 164 4.83 32.29 -11.70
N GLU A 165 4.14 31.74 -10.71
CA GLU A 165 3.23 32.50 -9.83
C GLU A 165 4.01 33.10 -8.61
N GLY A 166 5.34 32.95 -8.56
CA GLY A 166 6.19 33.52 -7.51
C GLY A 166 6.05 32.87 -6.13
N VAL A 167 5.62 31.62 -6.08
CA VAL A 167 5.45 30.89 -4.82
C VAL A 167 6.75 30.28 -4.36
N ASP A 168 7.23 30.71 -3.21
CA ASP A 168 8.35 30.09 -2.51
C ASP A 168 7.85 28.91 -1.64
N VAL A 169 8.08 27.70 -2.13
CA VAL A 169 7.64 26.45 -1.49
C VAL A 169 8.29 26.27 -0.10
N SER A 170 9.46 26.83 0.15
CA SER A 170 10.14 26.75 1.45
C SER A 170 9.36 27.44 2.58
N LYS A 171 8.47 28.36 2.23
CA LYS A 171 7.57 29.07 3.17
C LYS A 171 6.28 28.32 3.47
N ILE A 172 6.02 27.20 2.80
CA ILE A 172 4.86 26.34 3.07
C ILE A 172 5.24 25.31 4.12
N GLN A 173 5.16 25.71 5.40
CA GLN A 173 5.50 24.84 6.52
C GLN A 173 4.28 24.21 7.18
N THR A 174 3.15 24.92 7.15
CA THR A 174 1.90 24.47 7.76
C THR A 174 0.79 24.34 6.73
N TRP A 175 -0.27 23.57 7.07
CA TRP A 175 -1.47 23.52 6.25
C TRP A 175 -2.16 24.87 6.12
N ASP A 176 -2.01 25.77 7.09
CA ASP A 176 -2.55 27.14 6.96
C ASP A 176 -1.79 27.92 5.89
N ASP A 177 -0.45 27.77 5.80
CA ASP A 177 0.34 28.35 4.71
C ASP A 177 -0.10 27.78 3.36
N PHE A 178 -0.28 26.45 3.28
CA PHE A 178 -0.74 25.78 2.07
C PHE A 178 -2.11 26.25 1.63
N VAL A 179 -3.06 26.38 2.55
CA VAL A 179 -4.42 26.88 2.27
C VAL A 179 -4.37 28.33 1.81
N ARG A 180 -3.55 29.19 2.42
CA ARG A 180 -3.38 30.57 1.99
C ARG A 180 -2.87 30.64 0.55
N VAL A 181 -1.81 29.90 0.21
CA VAL A 181 -1.29 29.80 -1.17
C VAL A 181 -2.34 29.19 -2.09
N GLY A 182 -3.02 28.16 -1.63
CA GLY A 182 -4.09 27.51 -2.40
C GLY A 182 -5.22 28.45 -2.80
N ARG A 183 -5.63 29.34 -1.89
CA ARG A 183 -6.64 30.37 -2.20
C ARG A 183 -6.14 31.39 -3.22
N MET A 184 -4.85 31.75 -3.20
CA MET A 184 -4.26 32.64 -4.19
C MET A 184 -4.22 31.99 -5.58
N LEU A 185 -3.87 30.71 -5.64
CA LEU A 185 -3.67 30.01 -6.92
C LEU A 185 -4.96 29.41 -7.51
N THR A 186 -5.99 29.20 -6.70
CA THR A 186 -7.24 28.60 -7.16
C THR A 186 -8.02 29.59 -8.03
N ILE A 187 -8.40 29.13 -9.22
CA ILE A 187 -9.32 29.85 -10.12
C ILE A 187 -10.54 28.93 -10.31
N PRO A 188 -11.70 29.26 -9.76
CA PRO A 188 -12.88 28.41 -9.82
C PRO A 188 -13.16 27.87 -11.24
N ASN A 189 -13.38 26.57 -11.36
CA ASN A 189 -13.63 25.83 -12.60
C ASN A 189 -12.47 25.79 -13.62
N LYS A 190 -11.29 26.39 -13.28
CA LYS A 190 -10.12 26.42 -14.17
C LYS A 190 -8.86 25.86 -13.53
N ARG A 191 -8.68 26.05 -12.21
CA ARG A 191 -7.48 25.63 -11.49
C ARG A 191 -7.79 25.39 -10.01
N TYR A 192 -7.33 24.30 -9.47
CA TYR A 192 -7.41 23.96 -8.05
C TYR A 192 -6.05 23.57 -7.48
N MET A 193 -5.85 23.86 -6.20
CA MET A 193 -4.58 23.66 -5.52
C MET A 193 -4.25 22.18 -5.31
N LEU A 194 -5.24 21.35 -4.94
CA LEU A 194 -5.01 19.98 -4.51
C LEU A 194 -6.09 19.03 -5.04
N GLU A 195 -5.66 17.82 -5.45
CA GLU A 195 -6.58 16.69 -5.61
C GLU A 195 -7.15 16.31 -4.24
N MET A 196 -8.46 16.38 -4.10
CA MET A 196 -9.18 15.99 -2.88
C MET A 196 -10.46 15.25 -3.28
N THR A 197 -10.88 14.26 -2.47
CA THR A 197 -12.15 13.56 -2.72
C THR A 197 -13.26 14.06 -1.79
N ASP A 198 -14.48 14.12 -2.29
CA ASP A 198 -15.70 14.44 -1.53
C ASP A 198 -16.70 13.26 -1.52
N THR A 199 -16.28 12.09 -2.02
CA THR A 199 -17.10 10.89 -2.20
C THR A 199 -16.70 9.71 -1.34
N ASP A 200 -15.46 9.69 -0.83
CA ASP A 200 -14.93 8.62 0.00
C ASP A 200 -13.81 9.15 0.93
N SER A 201 -13.31 8.30 1.81
CA SER A 201 -12.28 8.68 2.78
C SER A 201 -10.84 8.44 2.33
N SER A 202 -10.58 8.04 1.09
CA SER A 202 -9.24 7.60 0.64
C SER A 202 -8.18 8.70 0.73
N LEU A 203 -8.51 9.93 0.31
CA LEU A 203 -7.63 11.09 0.44
C LEU A 203 -7.77 11.84 1.78
N PHE A 204 -8.74 11.45 2.61
CA PHE A 204 -8.90 11.97 3.96
C PHE A 204 -8.03 11.22 4.97
N GLU A 205 -7.88 9.91 4.81
CA GLU A 205 -7.26 9.05 5.82
C GLU A 205 -5.78 9.41 6.09
N TYR A 206 -5.00 9.81 5.07
CA TYR A 206 -3.60 10.18 5.30
C TYR A 206 -3.46 11.45 6.17
N LEU A 207 -4.40 12.39 6.06
CA LEU A 207 -4.44 13.59 6.92
C LEU A 207 -4.81 13.22 8.35
N LEU A 208 -5.76 12.29 8.52
CA LEU A 208 -6.14 11.76 9.81
C LEU A 208 -4.94 11.07 10.49
N PHE A 209 -4.22 10.22 9.75
CA PHE A 209 -3.00 9.57 10.26
C PHE A 209 -1.88 10.56 10.56
N GLN A 210 -1.66 11.58 9.72
CA GLN A 210 -0.68 12.63 9.98
C GLN A 210 -0.91 13.31 11.34
N ARG A 211 -2.17 13.48 11.75
CA ARG A 211 -2.56 14.07 13.05
C ARG A 211 -2.48 13.07 14.22
N GLY A 212 -2.12 11.82 13.98
CA GLY A 212 -2.11 10.76 14.98
C GLY A 212 -3.49 10.16 15.29
N GLY A 213 -4.48 10.43 14.43
CA GLY A 213 -5.76 9.73 14.43
C GLY A 213 -5.68 8.40 13.67
N GLY A 214 -6.83 7.73 13.56
CA GLY A 214 -6.93 6.45 12.85
C GLY A 214 -8.31 5.83 13.01
N TYR A 215 -8.47 4.65 12.44
CA TYR A 215 -9.71 3.88 12.56
C TYR A 215 -9.81 3.15 13.90
N PHE A 216 -8.68 2.63 14.36
CA PHE A 216 -8.57 1.80 15.57
C PHE A 216 -7.39 2.23 16.43
N ASP A 217 -7.48 1.94 17.72
CA ASP A 217 -6.38 2.05 18.67
C ASP A 217 -5.52 0.76 18.70
N PRO A 218 -4.40 0.72 19.44
CA PRO A 218 -3.56 -0.49 19.58
C PRO A 218 -4.30 -1.71 20.14
N LYS A 219 -5.44 -1.51 20.80
CA LYS A 219 -6.27 -2.57 21.38
C LYS A 219 -7.40 -3.03 20.43
N GLY A 220 -7.54 -2.38 19.26
CA GLY A 220 -8.56 -2.68 18.28
C GLY A 220 -9.90 -1.99 18.53
N HIS A 221 -9.98 -1.03 19.47
CA HIS A 221 -11.21 -0.24 19.66
C HIS A 221 -11.37 0.77 18.52
N CYS A 222 -12.59 0.92 18.04
CA CYS A 222 -12.93 1.91 17.02
C CYS A 222 -12.88 3.33 17.60
N ILE A 223 -12.05 4.22 17.00
CA ILE A 223 -11.73 5.56 17.52
C ILE A 223 -11.95 6.70 16.52
N PHE A 224 -12.48 6.46 15.32
CA PHE A 224 -12.56 7.50 14.30
C PHE A 224 -13.67 8.56 14.54
N ASP A 225 -14.30 8.58 15.69
CA ASP A 225 -15.20 9.64 16.18
C ASP A 225 -14.58 10.54 17.25
N ASN A 226 -13.27 10.40 17.52
CA ASN A 226 -12.55 11.25 18.47
C ASN A 226 -12.38 12.70 17.95
N ASP A 227 -11.96 13.60 18.83
CA ASP A 227 -11.78 15.01 18.46
C ASP A 227 -10.77 15.23 17.34
N ILE A 228 -9.72 14.37 17.19
CA ILE A 228 -8.76 14.46 16.08
C ILE A 228 -9.49 14.25 14.75
N CYS A 229 -10.36 13.26 14.63
CA CYS A 229 -11.14 13.02 13.44
C CYS A 229 -12.15 14.14 13.17
N VAL A 230 -12.84 14.61 14.23
CA VAL A 230 -13.75 15.76 14.12
C VAL A 230 -13.03 17.01 13.61
N ASP A 231 -11.88 17.34 14.18
CA ASP A 231 -11.08 18.50 13.76
C ASP A 231 -10.58 18.36 12.32
N THR A 232 -10.14 17.16 11.96
CA THR A 232 -9.68 16.87 10.59
C THR A 232 -10.84 17.01 9.59
N MET A 233 -12.03 16.49 9.92
CA MET A 233 -13.23 16.60 9.09
C MET A 233 -13.68 18.04 8.93
N CYS A 234 -13.69 18.81 10.04
CA CYS A 234 -14.02 20.23 10.02
C CYS A 234 -13.05 21.08 9.22
N TRP A 235 -11.79 20.67 9.14
CA TRP A 235 -10.77 21.32 8.31
C TRP A 235 -10.87 20.89 6.84
N TYR A 236 -11.08 19.59 6.58
CA TYR A 236 -11.07 19.01 5.23
C TYR A 236 -12.25 19.43 4.38
N VAL A 237 -13.47 19.30 4.93
CA VAL A 237 -14.71 19.49 4.14
C VAL A 237 -14.84 20.88 3.54
N PRO A 238 -14.53 22.00 4.24
CA PRO A 238 -14.53 23.34 3.64
C PRO A 238 -13.57 23.51 2.45
N LEU A 239 -12.49 22.73 2.41
CA LEU A 239 -11.47 22.81 1.36
C LEU A 239 -11.86 22.08 0.07
N VAL A 240 -12.80 21.13 0.14
CA VAL A 240 -13.30 20.38 -1.03
C VAL A 240 -14.74 20.75 -1.41
N ALA A 241 -15.49 21.34 -0.47
CA ALA A 241 -16.88 21.72 -0.67
C ALA A 241 -17.10 23.20 -0.32
N GLY A 242 -18.04 23.83 -1.00
CA GLY A 242 -18.40 25.23 -0.75
C GLY A 242 -17.60 26.24 -1.59
N PRO A 243 -17.88 27.55 -1.39
CA PRO A 243 -17.41 28.61 -2.30
C PRO A 243 -15.91 28.90 -2.18
N GLY A 244 -15.30 28.60 -1.03
CA GLY A 244 -13.86 28.85 -0.77
C GLY A 244 -12.98 27.59 -0.96
N LYS A 245 -13.47 26.56 -1.65
CA LYS A 245 -12.71 25.33 -1.86
C LYS A 245 -11.44 25.56 -2.68
N ILE A 246 -10.38 24.90 -2.29
CA ILE A 246 -9.11 24.87 -3.01
C ILE A 246 -8.82 23.49 -3.59
N GLY A 247 -9.56 22.49 -3.16
CA GLY A 247 -9.48 21.12 -3.66
C GLY A 247 -10.58 20.81 -4.67
N ASN A 248 -10.30 19.83 -5.53
CA ASN A 248 -11.32 19.29 -6.43
C ASN A 248 -11.23 17.78 -6.49
N SER A 249 -12.40 17.14 -6.48
CA SER A 249 -12.51 15.69 -6.67
C SER A 249 -12.50 15.39 -8.17
N LEU A 250 -11.59 14.54 -8.58
CA LEU A 250 -11.47 14.04 -9.95
C LEU A 250 -11.52 12.52 -9.94
N GLY A 251 -12.07 11.94 -10.99
CA GLY A 251 -11.86 10.52 -11.24
C GLY A 251 -10.38 10.25 -11.53
N GLY A 252 -9.90 9.04 -11.20
CA GLY A 252 -8.54 8.61 -11.53
C GLY A 252 -8.29 8.43 -13.05
N GLY A 253 -7.13 7.84 -13.39
CA GLY A 253 -6.77 7.51 -14.77
C GLY A 253 -6.60 8.75 -15.65
N GLN A 254 -7.08 8.68 -16.89
CA GLN A 254 -6.87 9.72 -17.93
C GLN A 254 -7.40 11.11 -17.54
N ILE A 255 -8.45 11.17 -16.71
CA ILE A 255 -9.00 12.46 -16.23
C ILE A 255 -7.98 13.17 -15.34
N LEU A 256 -7.38 12.44 -14.40
CA LEU A 256 -6.34 12.97 -13.52
C LEU A 256 -5.09 13.37 -14.33
N THR A 257 -4.64 12.50 -15.24
CA THR A 257 -3.50 12.77 -16.13
C THR A 257 -3.70 14.11 -16.85
N LYS A 258 -4.82 14.28 -17.53
CA LYS A 258 -5.14 15.50 -18.25
C LYS A 258 -5.23 16.72 -17.34
N ALA A 259 -5.84 16.59 -16.17
CA ALA A 259 -5.96 17.67 -15.20
C ALA A 259 -4.61 18.18 -14.70
N VAL A 260 -3.64 17.29 -14.51
CA VAL A 260 -2.27 17.66 -14.12
C VAL A 260 -1.51 18.29 -15.29
N GLU A 261 -1.59 17.71 -16.47
CA GLU A 261 -0.93 18.25 -17.68
C GLU A 261 -1.36 19.67 -18.00
N ASP A 262 -2.66 19.95 -17.93
CA ASP A 262 -3.23 21.26 -18.21
C ASP A 262 -3.07 22.27 -17.06
N GLY A 263 -2.55 21.84 -15.90
CA GLY A 263 -2.45 22.69 -14.72
C GLY A 263 -3.79 22.99 -14.05
N TYR A 264 -4.80 22.14 -14.28
CA TYR A 264 -6.08 22.21 -13.60
C TYR A 264 -5.97 21.78 -12.13
N ILE A 265 -5.12 20.78 -11.83
CA ILE A 265 -4.70 20.41 -10.49
C ILE A 265 -3.19 20.69 -10.35
N LEU A 266 -2.82 21.41 -9.30
CA LEU A 266 -1.44 21.82 -9.06
C LEU A 266 -0.67 20.87 -8.17
N CYS A 267 -1.34 20.26 -7.18
CA CYS A 267 -0.72 19.37 -6.20
C CYS A 267 -1.45 18.02 -6.12
N LEU A 268 -0.67 16.97 -5.90
CA LEU A 268 -1.14 15.60 -5.71
C LEU A 268 -0.56 15.00 -4.44
N VAL A 269 -1.32 14.18 -3.76
CA VAL A 269 -0.80 13.34 -2.66
C VAL A 269 0.13 12.29 -3.25
N ALA A 270 1.36 12.26 -2.78
CA ALA A 270 2.44 11.46 -3.33
C ALA A 270 3.10 10.56 -2.25
N PRO A 271 2.52 9.43 -1.88
CA PRO A 271 3.32 8.36 -1.30
C PRO A 271 4.35 7.90 -2.33
N ASP A 272 5.46 7.34 -1.89
CA ASP A 272 6.60 6.95 -2.72
C ASP A 272 6.18 6.11 -3.94
N TRP A 273 5.36 5.06 -3.75
CA TRP A 273 4.87 4.19 -4.82
C TRP A 273 4.10 4.94 -5.92
N ARG A 274 3.34 5.99 -5.54
CA ARG A 274 2.52 6.76 -6.50
C ARG A 274 3.40 7.61 -7.43
N THR A 275 4.61 7.98 -6.99
CA THR A 275 5.53 8.75 -7.81
C THR A 275 5.92 8.02 -9.09
N LYS A 276 6.07 6.68 -9.03
CA LYS A 276 6.33 5.87 -10.22
C LYS A 276 5.17 5.89 -11.20
N PHE A 277 3.93 5.83 -10.70
CA PHE A 277 2.75 5.97 -11.57
C PHE A 277 2.70 7.34 -12.23
N PHE A 278 3.05 8.43 -11.51
CA PHE A 278 3.11 9.75 -12.14
C PHE A 278 4.15 9.82 -13.26
N GLU A 279 5.33 9.21 -13.07
CA GLU A 279 6.36 9.11 -14.11
C GLU A 279 5.86 8.39 -15.37
N LEU A 280 5.05 7.34 -15.21
CA LEU A 280 4.55 6.51 -16.31
C LEU A 280 3.28 7.10 -16.96
N ASP A 281 2.35 7.61 -16.16
CA ASP A 281 1.02 8.01 -16.62
C ASP A 281 0.94 9.48 -17.02
N ILE A 282 1.87 10.34 -16.53
CA ILE A 282 1.88 11.79 -16.80
C ILE A 282 3.25 12.24 -17.36
N PRO A 283 3.79 11.61 -18.39
CA PRO A 283 5.16 11.88 -18.87
C PRO A 283 5.37 13.31 -19.43
N ARG A 284 4.30 14.00 -19.85
CA ARG A 284 4.39 15.36 -20.42
C ARG A 284 4.77 16.44 -19.41
N VAL A 285 4.71 16.15 -18.12
CA VAL A 285 5.15 17.08 -17.08
C VAL A 285 6.52 16.71 -16.50
N ALA A 286 7.27 15.84 -17.18
CA ALA A 286 8.66 15.52 -16.79
C ALA A 286 9.49 16.80 -16.70
N GLY A 287 10.27 16.93 -15.60
CA GLY A 287 11.07 18.12 -15.29
C GLY A 287 10.27 19.33 -14.80
N LYS A 288 8.93 19.24 -14.74
CA LYS A 288 8.03 20.30 -14.25
C LYS A 288 7.41 19.95 -12.88
N MET A 289 7.59 18.73 -12.43
CA MET A 289 7.12 18.26 -11.13
C MET A 289 8.23 18.31 -10.09
N ALA A 290 7.85 18.54 -8.84
CA ALA A 290 8.73 18.38 -7.69
C ALA A 290 7.95 17.86 -6.49
N LEU A 291 8.68 17.39 -5.47
CA LEU A 291 8.12 16.92 -4.20
C LEU A 291 8.43 17.91 -3.09
N MET A 292 7.52 18.04 -2.15
CA MET A 292 7.73 18.73 -0.86
C MET A 292 7.13 17.88 0.27
N PRO A 293 7.70 17.92 1.50
CA PRO A 293 7.07 17.30 2.65
C PRO A 293 5.66 17.83 2.87
N LEU A 294 4.77 17.01 3.45
CA LEU A 294 3.44 17.52 3.83
C LEU A 294 3.59 18.75 4.71
N PRO A 295 2.75 19.78 4.55
CA PRO A 295 2.63 20.83 5.55
C PRO A 295 2.19 20.23 6.88
N ALA A 296 2.69 20.76 8.01
CA ALA A 296 2.29 20.32 9.33
C ALA A 296 0.96 20.96 9.75
N PHE A 297 0.16 20.29 10.59
CA PHE A 297 -1.05 20.90 11.17
C PHE A 297 -0.73 21.96 12.25
N THR A 298 0.44 21.86 12.86
CA THR A 298 0.96 22.83 13.83
C THR A 298 2.43 23.09 13.54
N PRO A 299 2.96 24.28 13.84
CA PRO A 299 4.40 24.56 13.68
C PRO A 299 5.27 23.51 14.38
N GLY A 300 6.28 22.98 13.69
CA GLY A 300 7.13 21.89 14.19
C GLY A 300 6.50 20.50 14.24
N GLY A 301 5.25 20.36 13.81
CA GLY A 301 4.55 19.09 13.78
C GLY A 301 5.00 18.18 12.63
N ARG A 302 4.41 16.97 12.60
CA ARG A 302 4.72 15.94 11.59
C ARG A 302 4.46 16.42 10.16
N ARG A 303 5.47 16.21 9.29
CA ARG A 303 5.43 16.62 7.88
C ARG A 303 5.39 15.47 6.91
N THR A 304 4.88 14.35 7.35
CA THR A 304 4.59 13.15 6.54
C THR A 304 3.39 12.41 7.09
N SER A 305 2.97 11.41 6.37
CA SER A 305 1.95 10.44 6.77
C SER A 305 2.33 9.08 6.21
N THR A 306 1.40 8.14 6.17
CA THR A 306 1.55 6.87 5.46
C THR A 306 0.30 6.58 4.63
N TRP A 307 0.48 6.03 3.43
CA TRP A 307 -0.63 5.61 2.58
C TRP A 307 -0.23 4.41 1.72
N GLY A 308 -0.94 3.29 1.92
CA GLY A 308 -0.58 1.99 1.34
C GLY A 308 0.33 1.17 2.24
N GLY A 309 0.67 0.00 1.79
CA GLY A 309 1.59 -0.94 2.44
C GLY A 309 1.31 -2.39 2.13
N THR A 310 2.38 -3.16 2.15
CA THR A 310 2.36 -4.60 1.90
C THR A 310 3.06 -5.34 3.03
N MET A 311 2.51 -6.46 3.42
CA MET A 311 3.22 -7.45 4.23
C MET A 311 3.44 -8.74 3.46
N ILE A 312 4.49 -9.49 3.79
CA ILE A 312 4.58 -10.91 3.51
C ILE A 312 4.28 -11.69 4.79
N GLY A 313 3.29 -12.57 4.72
CA GLY A 313 2.92 -13.48 5.81
C GLY A 313 3.32 -14.91 5.45
N ILE A 314 3.78 -15.68 6.46
CA ILE A 314 4.02 -17.12 6.34
C ILE A 314 2.77 -17.84 6.82
N THR A 315 2.20 -18.73 6.02
CA THR A 315 1.00 -19.45 6.44
C THR A 315 1.34 -20.55 7.45
N LYS A 316 0.47 -20.79 8.42
CA LYS A 316 0.68 -21.84 9.43
C LYS A 316 0.80 -23.24 8.84
N ARG A 317 0.23 -23.46 7.65
CA ARG A 317 0.25 -24.74 6.93
C ARG A 317 1.52 -25.01 6.17
N SER A 318 2.38 -24.00 6.00
CA SER A 318 3.69 -24.24 5.43
C SER A 318 4.44 -25.31 6.22
N ARG A 319 4.98 -26.27 5.48
CA ARG A 319 5.87 -27.30 6.03
C ARG A 319 7.32 -26.81 6.14
N HIS A 320 7.63 -25.67 5.52
CA HIS A 320 8.98 -25.11 5.36
C HIS A 320 9.08 -23.70 5.97
N LYS A 321 8.56 -23.51 7.20
CA LYS A 321 8.45 -22.19 7.85
C LYS A 321 9.78 -21.45 8.00
N ASP A 322 10.87 -22.18 8.24
CA ASP A 322 12.20 -21.58 8.39
C ASP A 322 12.74 -21.11 7.05
N LEU A 323 12.61 -21.95 6.02
CA LEU A 323 12.98 -21.57 4.66
C LEU A 323 12.11 -20.43 4.11
N ALA A 324 10.82 -20.43 4.43
CA ALA A 324 9.92 -19.33 4.10
C ALA A 324 10.34 -18.03 4.79
N TRP A 325 10.81 -18.09 6.03
CA TRP A 325 11.35 -16.93 6.73
C TRP A 325 12.64 -16.40 6.07
N GLU A 326 13.56 -17.30 5.66
CA GLU A 326 14.76 -16.89 4.91
C GLU A 326 14.38 -16.21 3.59
N LEU A 327 13.41 -16.76 2.83
CA LEU A 327 12.92 -16.14 1.61
C LEU A 327 12.28 -14.75 1.86
N ALA A 328 11.48 -14.62 2.93
CA ALA A 328 10.89 -13.33 3.29
C ALA A 328 11.96 -12.28 3.62
N LYS A 329 13.01 -12.65 4.38
CA LYS A 329 14.14 -11.75 4.66
C LYS A 329 14.92 -11.40 3.39
N PHE A 330 15.22 -12.40 2.55
CA PHE A 330 15.90 -12.19 1.29
C PHE A 330 15.18 -11.17 0.42
N LEU A 331 13.87 -11.32 0.24
CA LEU A 331 13.08 -10.42 -0.59
C LEU A 331 12.87 -9.03 0.03
N TYR A 332 12.77 -8.89 1.34
CA TYR A 332 12.30 -7.66 1.99
C TYR A 332 13.39 -6.86 2.70
N VAL A 333 14.50 -7.52 3.07
CA VAL A 333 15.51 -6.94 3.97
C VAL A 333 16.92 -6.93 3.39
N GLU A 334 17.22 -7.88 2.46
CA GLU A 334 18.56 -7.97 1.88
C GLU A 334 18.85 -6.76 0.98
N LYS A 335 19.93 -6.03 1.31
CA LYS A 335 20.31 -4.78 0.62
C LYS A 335 20.51 -4.98 -0.87
N THR A 336 21.10 -6.11 -1.27
CA THR A 336 21.31 -6.49 -2.66
C THR A 336 20.02 -6.65 -3.48
N GLN A 337 18.89 -6.90 -2.81
CA GLN A 337 17.59 -7.09 -3.45
C GLN A 337 16.74 -5.83 -3.41
N VAL A 338 16.75 -5.08 -2.31
CA VAL A 338 15.85 -3.93 -2.12
C VAL A 338 16.33 -2.66 -2.82
N SER A 339 17.63 -2.42 -2.89
CA SER A 339 18.20 -1.22 -3.50
C SER A 339 17.97 -1.12 -5.02
N PRO A 340 18.17 -2.18 -5.83
CA PRO A 340 17.81 -2.14 -7.25
C PRO A 340 16.33 -1.90 -7.49
N ARG A 341 15.44 -2.46 -6.65
CA ARG A 341 13.98 -2.25 -6.75
C ARG A 341 13.56 -0.80 -6.59
N PHE A 342 14.26 -0.03 -5.76
CA PHE A 342 13.97 1.39 -5.61
C PHE A 342 14.08 2.14 -6.93
N ARG A 343 15.06 1.82 -7.78
CA ARG A 343 15.21 2.45 -9.12
C ARG A 343 14.00 2.21 -10.02
N GLU A 344 13.37 1.04 -9.90
CA GLU A 344 12.26 0.62 -10.74
C GLU A 344 10.90 1.06 -10.20
N SER A 345 10.72 1.08 -8.88
CA SER A 345 9.43 1.28 -8.24
C SER A 345 9.28 2.58 -7.46
N ASN A 346 10.38 3.26 -7.12
CA ASN A 346 10.46 4.38 -6.16
C ASN A 346 10.00 4.01 -4.73
N ILE A 347 9.75 2.74 -4.43
CA ILE A 347 9.26 2.28 -3.13
C ILE A 347 10.38 2.23 -2.10
N LEU A 348 10.22 2.97 -1.01
CA LEU A 348 11.17 2.99 0.09
C LEU A 348 11.01 1.72 0.94
N PRO A 349 12.05 0.86 1.06
CA PRO A 349 12.00 -0.34 1.88
C PRO A 349 11.87 0.00 3.36
N ALA A 350 11.24 -0.90 4.14
CA ALA A 350 11.08 -0.72 5.58
C ALA A 350 12.39 -0.84 6.36
N ALA A 351 13.42 -1.50 5.80
CA ALA A 351 14.73 -1.68 6.40
C ALA A 351 15.59 -0.41 6.24
N LYS A 352 15.79 0.33 7.33
CA LYS A 352 16.47 1.65 7.36
C LYS A 352 17.93 1.60 6.92
N ASP A 353 18.62 0.52 7.22
CA ASP A 353 20.03 0.32 6.88
C ASP A 353 20.27 0.11 5.37
N THR A 354 19.22 0.01 4.58
CA THR A 354 19.31 -0.03 3.12
C THR A 354 19.33 1.36 2.47
N TRP A 355 18.94 2.42 3.19
CA TRP A 355 18.79 3.77 2.65
C TRP A 355 20.13 4.50 2.37
N ASP A 356 21.25 3.93 2.83
CA ASP A 356 22.60 4.43 2.51
C ASP A 356 23.06 4.07 1.10
N ASP A 357 22.32 3.20 0.40
CA ASP A 357 22.66 2.81 -0.96
C ASP A 357 22.62 4.02 -1.92
N PRO A 358 23.59 4.12 -2.84
CA PRO A 358 23.66 5.21 -3.83
C PRO A 358 22.38 5.40 -4.64
N ALA A 359 21.56 4.36 -4.83
CA ALA A 359 20.29 4.44 -5.56
C ALA A 359 19.33 5.49 -4.97
N PHE A 360 19.35 5.68 -3.64
CA PHE A 360 18.47 6.66 -2.96
C PHE A 360 18.96 8.11 -3.14
N ASN A 361 20.23 8.30 -3.57
CA ASN A 361 20.81 9.61 -3.81
C ASN A 361 20.82 10.00 -5.31
N GLU A 362 20.31 9.16 -6.20
CA GLU A 362 20.25 9.45 -7.63
C GLU A 362 19.25 10.58 -7.91
N PRO A 363 19.66 11.63 -8.67
CA PRO A 363 18.73 12.66 -9.11
C PRO A 363 17.74 12.07 -10.13
N ARG A 364 16.46 12.46 -10.01
CA ARG A 364 15.39 12.00 -10.90
C ARG A 364 14.95 13.11 -11.84
N PRO A 365 15.25 13.03 -13.16
CA PRO A 365 14.93 14.09 -14.12
C PRO A 365 13.45 14.46 -14.15
N TYR A 366 12.55 13.50 -14.02
CA TYR A 366 11.11 13.75 -13.95
C TYR A 366 10.75 14.72 -12.82
N TRP A 367 11.39 14.58 -11.68
CA TRP A 367 11.19 15.35 -10.45
C TRP A 367 12.13 16.55 -10.35
N SER A 368 12.39 17.24 -11.46
CA SER A 368 13.25 18.42 -11.50
C SER A 368 14.65 18.16 -10.89
N ASN A 369 15.20 16.95 -11.14
CA ASN A 369 16.48 16.48 -10.59
C ASN A 369 16.52 16.37 -9.05
N GLN A 370 15.40 16.33 -8.36
CA GLN A 370 15.38 16.01 -6.95
C GLN A 370 15.85 14.56 -6.70
N ARG A 371 16.50 14.37 -5.56
CA ARG A 371 16.89 13.05 -5.04
C ARG A 371 15.74 12.50 -4.22
N ILE A 372 14.69 12.02 -4.89
CA ILE A 372 13.43 11.65 -4.24
C ILE A 372 13.60 10.56 -3.19
N GLY A 373 14.52 9.60 -3.40
CA GLY A 373 14.81 8.56 -2.41
C GLY A 373 15.31 9.15 -1.10
N ARG A 374 16.17 10.17 -1.16
CA ARG A 374 16.64 10.87 0.02
C ARG A 374 15.52 11.65 0.72
N LEU A 375 14.71 12.36 -0.05
CA LEU A 375 13.57 13.11 0.50
C LEU A 375 12.58 12.20 1.26
N TYR A 376 12.27 11.03 0.71
CA TYR A 376 11.42 10.06 1.39
C TYR A 376 12.11 9.45 2.62
N ALA A 377 13.39 9.11 2.54
CA ALA A 377 14.14 8.56 3.66
C ALA A 377 14.23 9.55 4.85
N GLU A 378 14.31 10.85 4.58
CA GLU A 378 14.34 11.90 5.61
C GLU A 378 13.04 11.97 6.42
N VAL A 379 11.88 11.79 5.81
CA VAL A 379 10.59 11.87 6.49
C VAL A 379 10.07 10.51 6.97
N ALA A 380 10.66 9.41 6.52
CA ALA A 380 10.22 8.05 6.83
C ALA A 380 10.24 7.68 8.32
N PRO A 381 11.19 8.15 9.16
CA PRO A 381 11.16 7.87 10.59
C PRO A 381 9.91 8.42 11.31
N ASP A 382 9.28 9.45 10.77
CA ASP A 382 8.13 10.14 11.35
C ASP A 382 6.79 9.60 10.87
N VAL A 383 6.76 8.53 10.06
CA VAL A 383 5.48 7.94 9.62
C VAL A 383 4.67 7.48 10.83
N PRO A 384 3.36 7.74 10.85
CA PRO A 384 2.51 7.40 11.99
C PRO A 384 2.25 5.89 12.08
N TYR A 385 1.95 5.43 13.29
CA TYR A 385 1.37 4.10 13.51
C TYR A 385 -0.03 4.04 12.89
N GLN A 386 -0.38 2.88 12.35
CA GLN A 386 -1.67 2.62 11.73
C GLN A 386 -2.19 1.26 12.23
N TYR A 387 -3.12 1.29 13.17
CA TYR A 387 -3.67 0.06 13.73
C TYR A 387 -4.85 -0.44 12.91
N THR A 388 -4.99 -1.75 12.85
CA THR A 388 -6.00 -2.44 12.06
C THR A 388 -6.93 -3.28 12.94
N SER A 389 -7.99 -3.80 12.33
CA SER A 389 -8.97 -4.69 12.93
C SER A 389 -9.56 -5.57 11.84
N PRO A 390 -10.16 -6.72 12.16
CA PRO A 390 -10.96 -7.49 11.21
C PRO A 390 -12.09 -6.70 10.52
N PHE A 391 -12.46 -5.56 11.09
CA PHE A 391 -13.53 -4.69 10.59
C PHE A 391 -13.01 -3.46 9.83
N ILE A 392 -11.74 -3.45 9.41
CA ILE A 392 -11.10 -2.29 8.77
C ILE A 392 -11.83 -1.85 7.50
N ILE A 393 -12.27 -2.77 6.65
CA ILE A 393 -13.02 -2.42 5.43
C ILE A 393 -14.34 -1.74 5.79
N THR A 394 -15.08 -2.28 6.77
CA THR A 394 -16.33 -1.66 7.23
C THR A 394 -16.09 -0.28 7.82
N ALA A 395 -15.04 -0.11 8.62
CA ALA A 395 -14.69 1.19 9.20
C ALA A 395 -14.35 2.24 8.12
N LYS A 396 -13.61 1.85 7.07
CA LYS A 396 -13.32 2.72 5.92
C LYS A 396 -14.60 3.16 5.20
N VAL A 397 -15.51 2.24 4.92
CA VAL A 397 -16.80 2.53 4.30
C VAL A 397 -17.61 3.50 5.18
N LYS A 398 -17.71 3.24 6.48
CA LYS A 398 -18.49 4.07 7.42
C LYS A 398 -17.91 5.47 7.60
N LEU A 399 -16.59 5.61 7.61
CA LEU A 399 -15.96 6.94 7.60
C LEU A 399 -16.23 7.68 6.27
N GLY A 400 -16.20 6.98 5.14
CA GLY A 400 -16.55 7.55 3.83
C GLY A 400 -17.99 8.04 3.78
N GLU A 401 -18.96 7.25 4.29
CA GLU A 401 -20.36 7.65 4.41
C GLU A 401 -20.52 8.93 5.28
N ALA A 402 -19.84 8.98 6.43
CA ALA A 402 -19.85 10.16 7.29
C ALA A 402 -19.25 11.40 6.59
N LEU A 403 -18.17 11.23 5.80
CA LEU A 403 -17.59 12.32 5.02
C LEU A 403 -18.59 12.85 3.99
N VAL A 404 -19.25 11.99 3.24
CA VAL A 404 -20.28 12.38 2.27
C VAL A 404 -21.44 13.12 2.95
N GLU A 405 -21.94 12.62 4.09
CA GLU A 405 -22.97 13.30 4.89
C GLU A 405 -22.50 14.73 5.30
N CYS A 406 -21.25 14.86 5.75
CA CYS A 406 -20.65 16.14 6.14
C CYS A 406 -20.49 17.09 4.96
N VAL A 407 -20.08 16.61 3.80
CA VAL A 407 -19.97 17.39 2.55
C VAL A 407 -21.35 17.94 2.13
N LEU A 408 -22.38 17.09 2.13
CA LEU A 408 -23.73 17.49 1.77
C LEU A 408 -24.31 18.53 2.75
N TYR A 409 -24.07 18.33 4.04
CA TYR A 409 -24.46 19.30 5.06
C TYR A 409 -23.76 20.64 4.85
N TYR A 410 -22.45 20.63 4.63
CA TYR A 410 -21.67 21.84 4.44
C TYR A 410 -22.08 22.62 3.17
N LYS A 411 -22.33 21.93 2.06
CA LYS A 411 -22.84 22.54 0.82
C LYS A 411 -24.16 23.29 1.05
N LYS A 412 -25.01 22.81 1.98
CA LYS A 412 -26.32 23.41 2.25
C LYS A 412 -26.28 24.50 3.33
N HIS A 413 -25.48 24.32 4.38
CA HIS A 413 -25.53 25.13 5.59
C HIS A 413 -24.23 25.91 5.91
N GLY A 414 -23.15 25.66 5.13
CA GLY A 414 -21.83 26.23 5.41
C GLY A 414 -21.34 25.84 6.82
N ASN A 415 -20.74 26.78 7.52
CA ASN A 415 -20.23 26.59 8.88
C ASN A 415 -21.32 26.56 9.97
N HIS A 416 -22.58 26.94 9.64
CA HIS A 416 -23.63 26.98 10.65
C HIS A 416 -23.94 25.58 11.21
N GLY A 417 -23.68 25.36 12.51
CA GLY A 417 -23.88 24.07 13.15
C GLY A 417 -23.01 22.92 12.61
N PHE A 418 -21.98 23.20 11.81
CA PHE A 418 -21.22 22.16 11.12
C PHE A 418 -20.47 21.24 12.09
N ARG A 419 -19.69 21.79 13.05
CA ARG A 419 -18.93 20.95 14.00
C ARG A 419 -19.82 20.02 14.84
N PRO A 420 -20.95 20.46 15.43
CA PRO A 420 -21.91 19.56 16.07
C PRO A 420 -22.47 18.50 15.13
N PHE A 421 -22.70 18.82 13.84
CA PHE A 421 -23.13 17.85 12.85
C PHE A 421 -22.07 16.79 12.61
N VAL A 422 -20.80 17.18 12.36
CA VAL A 422 -19.67 16.28 12.18
C VAL A 422 -19.53 15.30 13.36
N LYS A 423 -19.62 15.80 14.61
CA LYS A 423 -19.57 14.94 15.80
C LYS A 423 -20.66 13.87 15.78
N ARG A 424 -21.90 14.23 15.42
CA ARG A 424 -23.01 13.27 15.35
C ARG A 424 -22.83 12.26 14.22
N ALA A 425 -22.41 12.70 13.02
CA ALA A 425 -22.21 11.82 11.87
C ALA A 425 -21.10 10.79 12.13
N LEU A 426 -19.95 11.24 12.64
CA LEU A 426 -18.84 10.35 12.99
C LEU A 426 -19.20 9.38 14.11
N LYS A 427 -19.88 9.86 15.17
CA LYS A 427 -20.33 9.01 16.28
C LYS A 427 -21.29 7.93 15.79
N LYS A 428 -22.30 8.28 14.98
CA LYS A 428 -23.25 7.32 14.38
C LYS A 428 -22.49 6.22 13.62
N SER A 429 -21.58 6.60 12.73
CA SER A 429 -20.82 5.67 11.92
C SER A 429 -19.87 4.79 12.76
N ALA A 430 -19.20 5.34 13.76
CA ALA A 430 -18.34 4.60 14.67
C ALA A 430 -19.13 3.62 15.55
N ASP A 431 -20.30 4.03 16.06
CA ASP A 431 -21.18 3.15 16.86
C ASP A 431 -21.70 1.95 16.06
N GLU A 432 -21.93 2.12 14.74
CA GLU A 432 -22.30 0.99 13.87
C GLU A 432 -21.14 -0.04 13.77
N VAL A 433 -19.90 0.43 13.66
CA VAL A 433 -18.72 -0.45 13.67
C VAL A 433 -18.54 -1.13 15.03
N ARG A 434 -18.72 -0.39 16.15
CA ARG A 434 -18.62 -0.95 17.50
C ARG A 434 -19.63 -2.07 17.74
N LYS A 435 -20.88 -1.89 17.30
CA LYS A 435 -21.92 -2.93 17.36
C LYS A 435 -21.55 -4.19 16.59
N LEU A 436 -20.85 -4.06 15.46
CA LEU A 436 -20.34 -5.22 14.70
C LEU A 436 -19.21 -5.92 15.45
N ILE A 437 -18.31 -5.17 16.09
CA ILE A 437 -17.23 -5.72 16.91
C ILE A 437 -17.82 -6.47 18.12
N GLU A 438 -18.78 -5.88 18.83
CA GLU A 438 -19.45 -6.49 19.99
C GLU A 438 -20.14 -7.82 19.64
N ARG A 439 -20.76 -7.90 18.46
CA ARG A 439 -21.40 -9.14 17.98
C ARG A 439 -20.40 -10.21 17.53
N ASN A 440 -19.17 -9.82 17.28
CA ASN A 440 -18.10 -10.69 16.77
C ASN A 440 -16.80 -10.33 17.50
N PRO A 441 -16.67 -10.65 18.77
CA PRO A 441 -15.59 -10.17 19.66
C PRO A 441 -14.18 -10.65 19.29
N TYR A 442 -14.03 -11.41 18.24
CA TYR A 442 -12.75 -11.97 17.80
C TYR A 442 -12.41 -11.56 16.37
#